data_f9082bb1d00bcebfe265c08abccef880
#
_entry.id   f9082bb1d00bcebfe265c08abccef880
#
_cell.length_a   1.000
_cell.length_b   1.000
_cell.length_c   1.000
_cell.angle_alpha   90.00
_cell.angle_beta   90.00
_cell.angle_gamma   90.00
#
_symmetry.space_group_name_H-M   'P 1'
#
loop_
_entity.id
_entity.type
_entity.pdbx_description
1 polymer ?
#
loop_
_entity_poly.entity_id
_entity_poly.type
_entity_poly.pdbx_seq_one_letter_code
_entity_poly.pdbx_strand_id
1 'polypeptide(L)'
;LAARQAAQGHAGFTCATIREMEGMAAAGLGHDLLLANEVLDASRLGALARDGARVTLAVDSEATIEAASRGGVREVVVDVNVGLPRCGCAPDDAGRLADLARRRGLEVRGVMGYEGHVVGLEDRAQRIELVGQCMELLIKAHAAVGGELISAGGTGTYDINAWATEIQAGSYALMDSAYGKLDLPFRQALHVLATVISVSPGWAVADCGLKSLGMDHGNPGIDGASVWFCSDEHTTFSADPLPAVGDRVRVVPSHIDPTVAYHDRIHLVQEDHVVGVWPVDLRGW
;
A
#
# COMPACT_ATOMS: atom_id res chain seq x y z
N LEU A 1 9.56 9.63 -4.14
CA LEU A 1 8.31 10.00 -3.50
C LEU A 1 8.49 10.11 -1.99
N ALA A 2 8.97 9.05 -1.30
CA ALA A 2 9.14 9.01 0.16
C ALA A 2 9.94 10.20 0.74
N ALA A 3 11.03 10.61 0.09
CA ALA A 3 11.79 11.80 0.51
C ALA A 3 10.96 13.09 0.51
N ARG A 4 9.99 13.21 -0.40
CA ARG A 4 9.04 14.35 -0.40
C ARG A 4 8.04 14.26 0.73
N GLN A 5 7.56 13.06 1.06
CA GLN A 5 6.68 12.83 2.21
C GLN A 5 7.41 13.17 3.51
N ALA A 6 8.66 12.73 3.68
CA ALA A 6 9.49 13.08 4.83
C ALA A 6 9.67 14.60 4.97
N ALA A 7 9.91 15.32 3.86
CA ALA A 7 9.99 16.78 3.86
C ALA A 7 8.67 17.49 4.23
N GLN A 8 7.54 16.78 4.18
CA GLN A 8 6.23 17.27 4.67
C GLN A 8 5.93 16.84 6.12
N GLY A 9 6.87 16.18 6.79
CA GLY A 9 6.75 15.84 8.20
C GLY A 9 6.38 14.38 8.49
N HIS A 10 6.35 13.50 7.49
CA HIS A 10 6.20 12.07 7.76
C HIS A 10 7.44 11.54 8.50
N ALA A 11 7.24 10.99 9.69
CA ALA A 11 8.32 10.55 10.56
C ALA A 11 8.71 9.08 10.35
N GLY A 12 7.79 8.24 9.85
CA GLY A 12 7.99 6.82 9.63
C GLY A 12 7.42 6.34 8.30
N PHE A 13 7.83 5.15 7.89
CA PHE A 13 7.37 4.51 6.66
C PHE A 13 7.06 3.04 6.87
N THR A 14 5.91 2.63 6.37
CA THR A 14 5.55 1.22 6.27
C THR A 14 6.06 0.65 4.96
N CYS A 15 6.73 -0.48 5.03
CA CYS A 15 7.28 -1.23 3.91
C CYS A 15 6.64 -2.62 3.82
N ALA A 16 6.56 -3.17 2.63
CA ALA A 16 6.04 -4.52 2.40
C ALA A 16 7.15 -5.57 2.24
N THR A 17 8.39 -5.15 1.92
CA THR A 17 9.52 -6.05 1.68
C THR A 17 10.78 -5.58 2.40
N ILE A 18 11.69 -6.53 2.68
CA ILE A 18 13.02 -6.21 3.26
C ILE A 18 13.81 -5.28 2.33
N ARG A 19 13.69 -5.47 1.01
CA ARG A 19 14.37 -4.63 0.02
C ARG A 19 13.91 -3.17 0.09
N GLU A 20 12.64 -2.93 0.33
CA GLU A 20 12.12 -1.57 0.55
C GLU A 20 12.68 -0.96 1.83
N MET A 21 12.74 -1.71 2.93
CA MET A 21 13.38 -1.27 4.18
C MET A 21 14.82 -0.82 3.96
N GLU A 22 15.62 -1.63 3.25
CA GLU A 22 17.01 -1.31 2.91
C GLU A 22 17.11 -0.06 2.04
N GLY A 23 16.23 0.06 1.03
CA GLY A 23 16.22 1.23 0.15
C GLY A 23 15.81 2.51 0.88
N MET A 24 14.83 2.45 1.78
CA MET A 24 14.45 3.59 2.63
C MET A 24 15.62 4.02 3.52
N ALA A 25 16.27 3.08 4.19
CA ALA A 25 17.41 3.39 5.05
C ALA A 25 18.58 3.98 4.25
N ALA A 26 18.90 3.41 3.08
CA ALA A 26 19.95 3.93 2.20
C ALA A 26 19.64 5.35 1.68
N ALA A 27 18.36 5.71 1.58
CA ALA A 27 17.91 7.06 1.23
C ALA A 27 17.90 8.04 2.42
N GLY A 28 18.36 7.62 3.61
CA GLY A 28 18.35 8.43 4.84
C GLY A 28 16.99 8.52 5.53
N LEU A 29 16.07 7.61 5.21
CA LEU A 29 14.70 7.56 5.74
C LEU A 29 14.52 6.45 6.79
N GLY A 30 15.61 6.01 7.42
CA GLY A 30 15.62 4.88 8.36
C GLY A 30 15.22 5.24 9.81
N HIS A 31 14.58 6.37 10.07
CA HIS A 31 14.28 6.84 11.43
C HIS A 31 13.20 6.03 12.14
N ASP A 32 12.20 5.55 11.43
CA ASP A 32 11.17 4.63 11.94
C ASP A 32 10.56 3.85 10.75
N LEU A 33 10.95 2.60 10.62
CA LEU A 33 10.52 1.72 9.54
C LEU A 33 9.77 0.53 10.10
N LEU A 34 8.55 0.31 9.60
CA LEU A 34 7.74 -0.86 9.90
C LEU A 34 7.71 -1.79 8.68
N LEU A 35 8.20 -3.02 8.83
CA LEU A 35 7.89 -4.08 7.88
C LEU A 35 6.54 -4.70 8.25
N ALA A 36 5.49 -4.30 7.52
CA ALA A 36 4.13 -4.80 7.72
C ALA A 36 3.91 -6.10 6.93
N ASN A 37 4.80 -7.05 7.15
CA ASN A 37 4.77 -8.37 6.52
C ASN A 37 5.58 -9.36 7.37
N GLU A 38 5.18 -10.63 7.38
CA GLU A 38 5.86 -11.69 8.11
C GLU A 38 7.02 -12.26 7.31
N VAL A 39 8.13 -12.54 7.99
CA VAL A 39 9.30 -13.16 7.37
C VAL A 39 9.84 -14.29 8.25
N LEU A 40 10.41 -15.32 7.61
CA LEU A 40 11.06 -16.45 8.29
C LEU A 40 12.59 -16.32 8.34
N ASP A 41 13.15 -15.31 7.67
CA ASP A 41 14.53 -14.88 7.80
C ASP A 41 14.61 -13.36 7.94
N ALA A 42 14.92 -12.92 9.15
CA ALA A 42 15.05 -11.50 9.50
C ALA A 42 16.52 -11.04 9.61
N SER A 43 17.48 -11.83 9.13
CA SER A 43 18.92 -11.53 9.27
C SER A 43 19.31 -10.19 8.63
N ARG A 44 18.75 -9.85 7.47
CA ARG A 44 18.96 -8.57 6.76
C ARG A 44 18.36 -7.40 7.55
N LEU A 45 17.20 -7.60 8.20
CA LEU A 45 16.57 -6.58 9.04
C LEU A 45 17.40 -6.29 10.29
N GLY A 46 17.94 -7.34 10.93
CA GLY A 46 18.85 -7.18 12.05
C GLY A 46 20.17 -6.51 11.67
N ALA A 47 20.68 -6.75 10.45
CA ALA A 47 21.82 -6.01 9.92
C ALA A 47 21.47 -4.51 9.78
N LEU A 48 20.34 -4.20 9.16
CA LEU A 48 19.84 -2.85 8.98
C LEU A 48 19.68 -2.09 10.30
N ALA A 49 19.17 -2.78 11.34
CA ALA A 49 19.04 -2.22 12.69
C ALA A 49 20.42 -1.94 13.35
N ARG A 50 21.41 -2.79 13.11
CA ARG A 50 22.79 -2.55 13.60
C ARG A 50 23.46 -1.37 12.88
N ASP A 51 23.10 -1.13 11.63
CA ASP A 51 23.59 -0.01 10.81
C ASP A 51 22.89 1.32 11.14
N GLY A 52 21.99 1.32 12.14
CA GLY A 52 21.41 2.54 12.73
C GLY A 52 19.98 2.87 12.29
N ALA A 53 19.34 2.05 11.47
CA ALA A 53 17.92 2.21 11.19
C ALA A 53 17.07 1.71 12.38
N ARG A 54 15.96 2.39 12.67
CA ARG A 54 14.95 1.86 13.58
C ARG A 54 14.04 0.92 12.78
N VAL A 55 14.07 -0.35 13.12
CA VAL A 55 13.37 -1.44 12.40
C VAL A 55 12.37 -2.08 13.32
N THR A 56 11.10 -2.01 12.95
CA THR A 56 10.01 -2.76 13.57
C THR A 56 9.53 -3.84 12.60
N LEU A 57 9.34 -5.05 13.08
CA LEU A 57 8.88 -6.20 12.27
C LEU A 57 7.52 -6.69 12.77
N ALA A 58 6.58 -6.91 11.87
CA ALA A 58 5.32 -7.57 12.15
C ALA A 58 5.55 -9.07 12.45
N VAL A 59 4.90 -9.59 13.49
CA VAL A 59 4.95 -11.00 13.89
C VAL A 59 3.56 -11.48 14.28
N ASP A 60 3.19 -12.69 13.85
CA ASP A 60 1.87 -13.27 14.08
C ASP A 60 1.93 -14.71 14.67
N SER A 61 3.13 -15.25 14.82
CA SER A 61 3.34 -16.66 15.19
C SER A 61 4.64 -16.87 15.96
N GLU A 62 4.77 -18.02 16.59
CA GLU A 62 6.03 -18.41 17.25
C GLU A 62 7.20 -18.48 16.26
N ALA A 63 6.92 -18.88 15.01
CA ALA A 63 7.94 -18.99 13.97
C ALA A 63 8.48 -17.62 13.55
N THR A 64 7.60 -16.62 13.39
CA THR A 64 7.99 -15.26 13.01
C THR A 64 8.70 -14.53 14.17
N ILE A 65 8.29 -14.78 15.44
CA ILE A 65 8.98 -14.29 16.63
C ILE A 65 10.39 -14.89 16.73
N GLU A 66 10.53 -16.19 16.50
CA GLU A 66 11.84 -16.86 16.49
C GLU A 66 12.74 -16.32 15.38
N ALA A 67 12.18 -16.07 14.19
CA ALA A 67 12.91 -15.48 13.07
C ALA A 67 13.40 -14.06 13.40
N ALA A 68 12.56 -13.23 14.02
CA ALA A 68 12.92 -11.89 14.48
C ALA A 68 14.08 -11.94 15.47
N SER A 69 13.97 -12.75 16.52
CA SER A 69 14.98 -12.90 17.56
C SER A 69 16.31 -13.40 17.00
N ARG A 70 16.30 -14.49 16.22
CA ARG A 70 17.52 -15.04 15.59
C ARG A 70 18.13 -14.09 14.59
N GLY A 71 17.31 -13.33 13.87
CA GLY A 71 17.75 -12.33 12.89
C GLY A 71 18.41 -11.11 13.53
N GLY A 72 18.23 -10.88 14.83
CA GLY A 72 18.78 -9.72 15.55
C GLY A 72 17.93 -8.46 15.40
N VAL A 73 16.65 -8.58 15.07
CA VAL A 73 15.67 -7.51 15.18
C VAL A 73 15.43 -7.23 16.67
N ARG A 74 15.13 -5.99 17.01
CA ARG A 74 14.91 -5.56 18.40
C ARG A 74 13.44 -5.27 18.67
N GLU A 75 12.76 -4.61 17.75
CA GLU A 75 11.39 -4.12 17.93
C GLU A 75 10.42 -4.90 17.04
N VAL A 76 9.29 -5.30 17.60
CA VAL A 76 8.23 -6.00 16.89
C VAL A 76 6.86 -5.39 17.20
N VAL A 77 5.92 -5.57 16.30
CA VAL A 77 4.48 -5.41 16.54
C VAL A 77 3.79 -6.75 16.35
N VAL A 78 2.77 -7.03 17.15
CA VAL A 78 1.95 -8.23 16.94
C VAL A 78 0.92 -7.93 15.87
N ASP A 79 0.98 -8.64 14.73
CA ASP A 79 -0.04 -8.55 13.69
C ASP A 79 -1.27 -9.36 14.10
N VAL A 80 -2.44 -8.72 14.01
CA VAL A 80 -3.73 -9.25 14.47
C VAL A 80 -4.68 -9.31 13.29
N ASN A 81 -5.28 -10.48 13.06
CA ASN A 81 -6.32 -10.63 12.06
C ASN A 81 -7.60 -9.92 12.52
N VAL A 82 -7.93 -8.82 11.86
CA VAL A 82 -9.14 -8.02 12.13
C VAL A 82 -10.28 -8.29 11.14
N GLY A 83 -10.16 -9.37 10.35
CA GLY A 83 -11.21 -9.80 9.43
C GLY A 83 -10.74 -10.08 7.99
N LEU A 84 -9.60 -9.55 7.57
CA LEU A 84 -8.99 -9.90 6.28
C LEU A 84 -8.32 -11.28 6.39
N PRO A 85 -8.73 -12.29 5.61
CA PRO A 85 -8.10 -13.62 5.67
C PRO A 85 -6.74 -13.63 4.97
N ARG A 86 -5.72 -13.05 5.61
CA ARG A 86 -4.35 -12.95 5.11
C ARG A 86 -3.37 -13.39 6.21
N CYS A 87 -2.57 -12.51 6.74
CA CYS A 87 -1.72 -12.73 7.92
C CYS A 87 -2.41 -12.24 9.20
N GLY A 88 -1.75 -12.40 10.31
CA GLY A 88 -2.20 -11.97 11.62
C GLY A 88 -2.74 -13.10 12.48
N CYS A 89 -2.37 -13.07 13.76
CA CYS A 89 -2.86 -14.02 14.75
C CYS A 89 -4.33 -13.76 15.14
N ALA A 90 -4.97 -14.75 15.78
CA ALA A 90 -6.27 -14.50 16.40
C ALA A 90 -6.14 -13.44 17.52
N PRO A 91 -7.12 -12.52 17.65
CA PRO A 91 -7.05 -11.46 18.67
C PRO A 91 -6.81 -11.96 20.09
N ASP A 92 -7.36 -13.13 20.45
CA ASP A 92 -7.21 -13.76 21.77
C ASP A 92 -5.81 -14.36 22.00
N ASP A 93 -5.03 -14.62 20.94
CA ASP A 93 -3.66 -15.12 21.00
C ASP A 93 -2.60 -14.02 21.12
N ALA A 94 -2.94 -12.79 20.79
CA ALA A 94 -1.99 -11.66 20.68
C ALA A 94 -1.19 -11.45 21.98
N GLY A 95 -1.82 -11.49 23.14
CA GLY A 95 -1.15 -11.37 24.44
C GLY A 95 -0.12 -12.47 24.69
N ARG A 96 -0.45 -13.72 24.38
CA ARG A 96 0.47 -14.87 24.51
C ARG A 96 1.70 -14.72 23.60
N LEU A 97 1.50 -14.26 22.36
CA LEU A 97 2.60 -14.01 21.41
C LEU A 97 3.47 -12.83 21.86
N ALA A 98 2.88 -11.76 22.36
CA ALA A 98 3.62 -10.62 22.92
C ALA A 98 4.52 -11.05 24.09
N ASP A 99 4.00 -11.88 25.00
CA ASP A 99 4.78 -12.42 26.10
C ASP A 99 5.91 -13.35 25.62
N LEU A 100 5.66 -14.13 24.58
CA LEU A 100 6.71 -14.95 23.96
C LEU A 100 7.81 -14.06 23.35
N ALA A 101 7.43 -13.02 22.62
CA ALA A 101 8.38 -12.07 22.02
C ALA A 101 9.26 -11.41 23.09
N ARG A 102 8.67 -10.96 24.21
CA ARG A 102 9.40 -10.39 25.36
C ARG A 102 10.36 -11.40 25.99
N ARG A 103 9.93 -12.65 26.17
CA ARG A 103 10.81 -13.73 26.66
C ARG A 103 11.98 -14.03 25.72
N ARG A 104 11.84 -13.74 24.43
CA ARG A 104 12.92 -13.86 23.43
C ARG A 104 13.79 -12.60 23.35
N GLY A 105 13.58 -11.62 24.23
CA GLY A 105 14.37 -10.38 24.31
C GLY A 105 13.96 -9.32 23.30
N LEU A 106 12.75 -9.45 22.68
CA LEU A 106 12.21 -8.47 21.76
C LEU A 106 11.39 -7.41 22.51
N GLU A 107 11.48 -6.17 22.08
CA GLU A 107 10.61 -5.09 22.49
C GLU A 107 9.32 -5.13 21.67
N VAL A 108 8.18 -5.24 22.35
CA VAL A 108 6.86 -5.26 21.70
C VAL A 108 6.29 -3.86 21.74
N ARG A 109 6.31 -3.18 20.59
CA ARG A 109 5.83 -1.80 20.44
C ARG A 109 4.31 -1.68 20.53
N GLY A 110 3.58 -2.73 20.23
CA GLY A 110 2.13 -2.72 20.23
C GLY A 110 1.54 -3.73 19.26
N VAL A 111 0.46 -3.34 18.60
CA VAL A 111 -0.26 -4.17 17.63
C VAL A 111 -0.36 -3.52 16.26
N MET A 112 -0.50 -4.36 15.24
CA MET A 112 -0.87 -3.98 13.90
C MET A 112 -2.12 -4.76 13.49
N GLY A 113 -2.99 -4.16 12.66
CA GLY A 113 -4.12 -4.88 12.06
C GLY A 113 -4.66 -4.10 10.88
N TYR A 114 -4.73 -4.75 9.71
CA TYR A 114 -5.14 -4.10 8.48
C TYR A 114 -6.55 -4.54 8.05
N GLU A 115 -7.45 -3.59 8.01
CA GLU A 115 -8.84 -3.76 7.56
C GLU A 115 -8.98 -3.68 6.02
N GLY A 116 -8.09 -4.36 5.29
CA GLY A 116 -7.99 -4.26 3.84
C GLY A 116 -9.24 -4.66 3.06
N HIS A 117 -10.10 -5.51 3.63
CA HIS A 117 -11.39 -5.86 3.06
C HIS A 117 -12.44 -4.74 3.15
N VAL A 118 -12.15 -3.68 3.90
CA VAL A 118 -13.05 -2.55 4.15
C VAL A 118 -12.63 -1.28 3.41
N VAL A 119 -11.32 -1.08 3.21
CA VAL A 119 -10.77 0.21 2.71
C VAL A 119 -11.32 0.66 1.35
N GLY A 120 -11.80 -0.27 0.52
CA GLY A 120 -12.33 -0.01 -0.83
C GLY A 120 -13.85 0.03 -0.93
N LEU A 121 -14.60 -0.10 0.18
CA LEU A 121 -16.07 -0.08 0.16
C LEU A 121 -16.58 1.32 -0.20
N GLU A 122 -17.41 1.41 -1.24
CA GLU A 122 -17.94 2.70 -1.72
C GLU A 122 -18.93 3.33 -0.71
N ASP A 123 -19.77 2.50 -0.08
CA ASP A 123 -20.69 2.98 0.97
C ASP A 123 -19.92 3.41 2.23
N ARG A 124 -19.85 4.72 2.45
CA ARG A 124 -19.14 5.30 3.61
C ARG A 124 -19.75 4.88 4.95
N ALA A 125 -21.06 4.74 5.06
CA ALA A 125 -21.70 4.35 6.32
C ALA A 125 -21.35 2.91 6.69
N GLN A 126 -21.41 2.00 5.71
CA GLN A 126 -20.97 0.62 5.87
C GLN A 126 -19.47 0.54 6.19
N ARG A 127 -18.63 1.36 5.52
CA ARG A 127 -17.20 1.42 5.78
C ARG A 127 -16.90 1.85 7.22
N ILE A 128 -17.60 2.87 7.75
CA ILE A 128 -17.47 3.32 9.14
C ILE A 128 -17.82 2.20 10.11
N GLU A 129 -18.96 1.53 9.90
CA GLU A 129 -19.41 0.43 10.75
C GLU A 129 -18.39 -0.71 10.81
N LEU A 130 -17.92 -1.16 9.65
CA LEU A 130 -16.98 -2.29 9.57
C LEU A 130 -15.58 -1.93 10.10
N VAL A 131 -15.09 -0.71 9.89
CA VAL A 131 -13.86 -0.23 10.55
C VAL A 131 -14.01 -0.30 12.07
N GLY A 132 -15.16 0.12 12.62
CA GLY A 132 -15.44 0.00 14.04
C GLY A 132 -15.31 -1.43 14.55
N GLN A 133 -15.93 -2.39 13.84
CA GLN A 133 -15.84 -3.82 14.19
C GLN A 133 -14.40 -4.35 14.13
N CYS A 134 -13.63 -4.00 13.10
CA CYS A 134 -12.23 -4.36 13.00
C CYS A 134 -11.40 -3.78 14.16
N MET A 135 -11.65 -2.51 14.49
CA MET A 135 -10.90 -1.84 15.56
C MET A 135 -11.27 -2.33 16.96
N GLU A 136 -12.51 -2.79 17.20
CA GLU A 136 -12.86 -3.48 18.44
C GLU A 136 -11.99 -4.71 18.69
N LEU A 137 -11.72 -5.52 17.65
CA LEU A 137 -10.82 -6.67 17.74
C LEU A 137 -9.38 -6.24 18.02
N LEU A 138 -8.89 -5.21 17.32
CA LEU A 138 -7.53 -4.71 17.47
C LEU A 138 -7.29 -4.09 18.85
N ILE A 139 -8.22 -3.30 19.36
CA ILE A 139 -8.13 -2.66 20.68
C ILE A 139 -8.21 -3.71 21.79
N LYS A 140 -9.04 -4.75 21.64
CA LYS A 140 -9.08 -5.88 22.57
C LYS A 140 -7.72 -6.58 22.63
N ALA A 141 -7.11 -6.84 21.47
CA ALA A 141 -5.77 -7.43 21.39
C ALA A 141 -4.71 -6.50 22.01
N HIS A 142 -4.77 -5.19 21.70
CA HIS A 142 -3.85 -4.19 22.27
C HIS A 142 -3.93 -4.12 23.80
N ALA A 143 -5.12 -4.25 24.39
CA ALA A 143 -5.26 -4.29 25.85
C ALA A 143 -4.50 -5.46 26.51
N ALA A 144 -4.35 -6.59 25.79
CA ALA A 144 -3.57 -7.73 26.26
C ALA A 144 -2.06 -7.61 25.92
N VAL A 145 -1.74 -6.95 24.81
CA VAL A 145 -0.35 -6.78 24.32
C VAL A 145 0.33 -5.58 25.01
N GLY A 146 -0.36 -4.45 25.12
CA GLY A 146 0.25 -3.17 25.55
C GLY A 146 1.14 -2.56 24.47
N GLY A 147 1.93 -1.58 24.85
CA GLY A 147 2.82 -0.81 23.96
C GLY A 147 2.18 0.49 23.50
N GLU A 148 2.96 1.34 22.79
CA GLU A 148 2.52 2.66 22.36
C GLU A 148 1.86 2.66 20.98
N LEU A 149 2.04 1.58 20.19
CA LEU A 149 1.69 1.55 18.79
C LEU A 149 0.39 0.77 18.55
N ILE A 150 -0.54 1.40 17.85
CA ILE A 150 -1.68 0.76 17.21
C ILE A 150 -1.61 1.17 15.74
N SER A 151 -1.04 0.30 14.90
CA SER A 151 -0.81 0.58 13.49
C SER A 151 -1.91 -0.07 12.65
N ALA A 152 -2.69 0.74 11.92
CA ALA A 152 -3.84 0.28 11.17
C ALA A 152 -4.22 1.28 10.07
N GLY A 153 -5.28 1.00 9.36
CA GLY A 153 -5.83 1.92 8.37
C GLY A 153 -5.14 1.88 7.02
N GLY A 154 -5.79 2.49 6.06
CA GLY A 154 -5.32 2.69 4.70
C GLY A 154 -5.90 3.95 4.11
N THR A 155 -5.68 4.18 2.81
CA THR A 155 -6.17 5.39 2.12
C THR A 155 -7.67 5.57 2.24
N GLY A 156 -8.46 4.49 2.20
CA GLY A 156 -9.92 4.57 2.25
C GLY A 156 -10.50 4.73 3.66
N THR A 157 -9.69 4.58 4.70
CA THR A 157 -10.14 4.60 6.11
C THR A 157 -9.36 5.58 6.98
N TYR A 158 -8.43 6.35 6.42
CA TYR A 158 -7.52 7.24 7.15
C TYR A 158 -8.25 8.26 8.03
N ASP A 159 -9.42 8.74 7.61
CA ASP A 159 -10.25 9.73 8.31
C ASP A 159 -11.35 9.11 9.16
N ILE A 160 -11.53 7.80 9.07
CA ILE A 160 -12.50 7.01 9.83
C ILE A 160 -11.82 6.36 11.05
N ASN A 161 -10.61 5.86 10.87
CA ASN A 161 -9.88 5.12 11.90
C ASN A 161 -9.30 6.09 12.96
N ALA A 162 -10.11 6.39 13.97
CA ALA A 162 -9.72 7.27 15.08
C ALA A 162 -9.03 6.52 16.25
N TRP A 163 -8.86 5.22 16.17
CA TRP A 163 -8.25 4.38 17.22
C TRP A 163 -6.76 4.17 17.02
N ALA A 164 -6.31 4.19 15.77
CA ALA A 164 -4.91 4.00 15.45
C ALA A 164 -4.05 5.19 15.89
N THR A 165 -2.86 4.89 16.39
CA THR A 165 -1.81 5.89 16.66
C THR A 165 -0.95 6.13 15.42
N GLU A 166 -1.01 5.20 14.46
CA GLU A 166 -0.33 5.25 13.18
C GLU A 166 -1.24 4.74 12.06
N ILE A 167 -1.34 5.52 10.98
CA ILE A 167 -2.13 5.17 9.79
C ILE A 167 -1.19 4.77 8.65
N GLN A 168 -1.40 3.58 8.08
CA GLN A 168 -0.60 3.00 7.00
C GLN A 168 -1.13 3.38 5.60
N ALA A 169 -1.50 4.63 5.36
CA ALA A 169 -2.00 5.08 4.06
C ALA A 169 -0.86 5.29 3.07
N GLY A 170 -0.94 4.68 1.89
CA GLY A 170 0.05 4.78 0.82
C GLY A 170 -0.52 5.29 -0.50
N SER A 171 -1.60 4.69 -0.98
CA SER A 171 -2.20 4.96 -2.30
C SER A 171 -2.69 6.40 -2.47
N TYR A 172 -2.96 7.13 -1.36
CA TYR A 172 -3.36 8.54 -1.37
C TYR A 172 -2.40 9.44 -2.16
N ALA A 173 -1.12 9.07 -2.22
CA ALA A 173 -0.07 9.87 -2.83
C ALA A 173 -0.18 9.96 -4.36
N LEU A 174 -0.78 8.95 -5.00
CA LEU A 174 -0.92 8.84 -6.45
C LEU A 174 -2.37 8.64 -6.89
N MET A 175 -3.17 7.97 -6.07
CA MET A 175 -4.56 7.57 -6.31
C MET A 175 -4.75 6.70 -7.55
N ASP A 176 -5.79 5.91 -7.56
CA ASP A 176 -6.22 5.08 -8.68
C ASP A 176 -7.73 5.18 -8.91
N SER A 177 -8.26 4.49 -9.91
CA SER A 177 -9.68 4.56 -10.21
C SER A 177 -10.55 3.81 -9.19
N ALA A 178 -9.99 2.86 -8.42
CA ALA A 178 -10.72 2.19 -7.35
C ALA A 178 -10.95 3.14 -6.17
N TYR A 179 -9.90 3.79 -5.67
CA TYR A 179 -10.02 4.82 -4.63
C TYR A 179 -10.70 6.09 -5.15
N GLY A 180 -10.62 6.39 -6.44
CA GLY A 180 -11.31 7.52 -7.08
C GLY A 180 -12.84 7.46 -7.01
N LYS A 181 -13.42 6.29 -6.68
CA LYS A 181 -14.87 6.14 -6.43
C LYS A 181 -15.29 6.53 -5.02
N LEU A 182 -14.32 6.65 -4.11
CA LEU A 182 -14.59 7.01 -2.73
C LEU A 182 -14.61 8.53 -2.57
N ASP A 183 -15.42 9.03 -1.62
CA ASP A 183 -15.42 10.44 -1.26
C ASP A 183 -14.19 10.77 -0.40
N LEU A 184 -13.06 10.99 -1.09
CA LEU A 184 -11.75 11.30 -0.49
C LEU A 184 -11.21 12.61 -1.08
N PRO A 185 -10.46 13.42 -0.30
CA PRO A 185 -9.94 14.71 -0.75
C PRO A 185 -8.72 14.58 -1.67
N PHE A 186 -8.24 13.37 -1.94
CA PHE A 186 -7.05 13.12 -2.73
C PHE A 186 -7.37 13.13 -4.22
N ARG A 187 -6.41 13.57 -5.03
CA ARG A 187 -6.55 13.63 -6.48
C ARG A 187 -5.73 12.55 -7.17
N GLN A 188 -6.26 12.03 -8.26
CA GLN A 188 -5.51 11.14 -9.14
C GLN A 188 -4.32 11.91 -9.73
N ALA A 189 -3.12 11.41 -9.47
CA ALA A 189 -1.86 12.02 -9.90
C ALA A 189 -1.06 11.11 -10.85
N LEU A 190 -1.43 9.82 -10.95
CA LEU A 190 -0.76 8.85 -11.80
C LEU A 190 -1.70 8.36 -12.91
N HIS A 191 -1.19 8.33 -14.13
CA HIS A 191 -1.87 7.72 -15.27
C HIS A 191 -0.85 7.15 -16.26
N VAL A 192 -1.27 6.19 -17.04
CA VAL A 192 -0.55 5.74 -18.24
C VAL A 192 -1.00 6.60 -19.41
N LEU A 193 -0.07 7.28 -20.06
CA LEU A 193 -0.35 8.04 -21.27
C LEU A 193 -0.29 7.09 -22.47
N ALA A 194 -1.43 6.85 -23.10
CA ALA A 194 -1.56 5.94 -24.22
C ALA A 194 -1.95 6.66 -25.50
N THR A 195 -1.74 6.01 -26.64
CA THR A 195 -2.13 6.51 -27.97
C THR A 195 -3.29 5.71 -28.48
N VAL A 196 -4.28 6.38 -29.07
CA VAL A 196 -5.34 5.70 -29.82
C VAL A 196 -4.76 5.21 -31.14
N ILE A 197 -4.76 3.88 -31.31
CA ILE A 197 -4.16 3.20 -32.47
C ILE A 197 -5.18 2.66 -33.46
N SER A 198 -6.44 2.55 -33.04
CA SER A 198 -7.53 2.08 -33.90
C SER A 198 -8.86 2.69 -33.48
N VAL A 199 -9.71 3.00 -34.46
CA VAL A 199 -11.07 3.48 -34.23
C VAL A 199 -12.02 2.73 -35.17
N SER A 200 -13.14 2.28 -34.61
CA SER A 200 -14.23 1.61 -35.32
C SER A 200 -15.56 2.27 -34.96
N PRO A 201 -16.65 2.01 -35.71
CA PRO A 201 -17.95 2.51 -35.31
C PRO A 201 -18.32 2.07 -33.88
N GLY A 202 -18.33 2.99 -32.94
CA GLY A 202 -18.74 2.77 -31.56
C GLY A 202 -17.60 2.49 -30.55
N TRP A 203 -16.35 2.28 -30.97
CA TRP A 203 -15.23 2.09 -30.03
C TRP A 203 -13.88 2.55 -30.57
N ALA A 204 -12.97 2.81 -29.66
CA ALA A 204 -11.56 3.09 -29.93
C ALA A 204 -10.67 2.11 -29.14
N VAL A 205 -9.42 2.00 -29.58
CA VAL A 205 -8.40 1.14 -28.93
C VAL A 205 -7.15 1.95 -28.65
N ALA A 206 -6.70 1.94 -27.40
CA ALA A 206 -5.45 2.53 -26.98
C ALA A 206 -4.34 1.47 -26.82
N ASP A 207 -3.07 1.88 -27.02
CA ASP A 207 -1.86 1.03 -27.01
C ASP A 207 -1.32 0.73 -25.62
N CYS A 208 -2.17 0.46 -24.65
CA CYS A 208 -1.80 0.00 -23.31
C CYS A 208 -2.81 -1.07 -22.83
N GLY A 209 -2.37 -1.99 -22.01
CA GLY A 209 -3.20 -3.06 -21.49
C GLY A 209 -2.61 -3.72 -20.26
N LEU A 210 -2.86 -5.01 -20.07
CA LEU A 210 -2.48 -5.79 -18.87
C LEU A 210 -1.00 -5.73 -18.53
N LYS A 211 -0.10 -5.54 -19.51
CA LYS A 211 1.34 -5.45 -19.27
C LYS A 211 1.79 -4.08 -18.75
N SER A 212 0.91 -3.09 -18.73
CA SER A 212 1.19 -1.74 -18.25
C SER A 212 0.24 -1.25 -17.16
N LEU A 213 -0.80 -2.02 -16.83
CA LEU A 213 -1.87 -1.65 -15.90
C LEU A 213 -2.14 -2.78 -14.90
N GLY A 214 -2.15 -2.46 -13.61
CA GLY A 214 -2.69 -3.35 -12.57
C GLY A 214 -4.22 -3.43 -12.71
N MET A 215 -4.74 -4.64 -12.88
CA MET A 215 -6.14 -4.90 -13.21
C MET A 215 -6.87 -5.75 -12.16
N ASP A 216 -6.26 -6.00 -11.03
CA ASP A 216 -6.82 -6.82 -9.96
C ASP A 216 -8.01 -6.17 -9.25
N HIS A 217 -8.19 -4.86 -9.40
CA HIS A 217 -9.36 -4.11 -8.93
C HIS A 217 -10.36 -3.77 -10.07
N GLY A 218 -10.23 -4.38 -11.23
CA GLY A 218 -11.12 -4.19 -12.38
C GLY A 218 -10.52 -3.37 -13.51
N ASN A 219 -11.39 -2.81 -14.37
CA ASN A 219 -10.96 -2.00 -15.50
C ASN A 219 -10.37 -0.65 -15.08
N PRO A 220 -9.39 -0.11 -15.82
CA PRO A 220 -8.91 1.25 -15.64
C PRO A 220 -9.99 2.28 -16.01
N GLY A 221 -9.77 3.53 -15.58
CA GLY A 221 -10.60 4.68 -15.95
C GLY A 221 -10.01 5.46 -17.12
N ILE A 222 -10.88 5.98 -17.99
CA ILE A 222 -10.57 7.01 -18.99
C ILE A 222 -11.65 8.08 -18.87
N ASP A 223 -11.26 9.35 -18.73
CA ASP A 223 -12.22 10.44 -18.56
C ASP A 223 -13.18 10.54 -19.76
N GLY A 224 -14.46 10.61 -19.48
CA GLY A 224 -15.50 10.72 -20.51
C GLY A 224 -15.70 9.45 -21.35
N ALA A 225 -15.11 8.32 -20.97
CA ALA A 225 -15.17 7.07 -21.72
C ALA A 225 -15.60 5.89 -20.84
N SER A 226 -16.11 4.83 -21.50
CA SER A 226 -16.42 3.55 -20.88
C SER A 226 -15.46 2.48 -21.38
N VAL A 227 -14.60 1.99 -20.53
CA VAL A 227 -13.67 0.89 -20.83
C VAL A 227 -14.43 -0.43 -20.85
N TRP A 228 -14.33 -1.16 -21.96
CA TRP A 228 -15.00 -2.44 -22.14
C TRP A 228 -14.15 -3.57 -21.56
N PHE A 229 -12.89 -3.64 -22.00
CA PHE A 229 -11.91 -4.62 -21.52
C PHE A 229 -10.48 -4.19 -21.88
N CYS A 230 -9.51 -4.84 -21.26
CA CYS A 230 -8.11 -4.79 -21.64
C CYS A 230 -7.63 -6.18 -22.08
N SER A 231 -6.78 -6.21 -23.09
CA SER A 231 -5.91 -7.34 -23.42
C SER A 231 -4.45 -6.97 -23.08
N ASP A 232 -3.49 -7.80 -23.49
CA ASP A 232 -2.08 -7.61 -23.09
C ASP A 232 -1.56 -6.19 -23.39
N GLU A 233 -1.84 -5.69 -24.61
CA GLU A 233 -1.28 -4.42 -25.12
C GLU A 233 -2.38 -3.40 -25.50
N HIS A 234 -3.65 -3.69 -25.24
CA HIS A 234 -4.74 -2.89 -25.75
C HIS A 234 -5.82 -2.65 -24.70
N THR A 235 -6.32 -1.42 -24.67
CA THR A 235 -7.54 -1.04 -23.94
C THR A 235 -8.61 -0.64 -24.95
N THR A 236 -9.73 -1.35 -24.95
CA THR A 236 -10.89 -1.06 -25.78
C THR A 236 -11.92 -0.27 -24.98
N PHE A 237 -12.37 0.85 -25.54
CA PHE A 237 -13.31 1.75 -24.87
C PHE A 237 -14.26 2.45 -25.85
N SER A 238 -15.39 2.91 -25.36
CA SER A 238 -16.31 3.82 -26.07
C SER A 238 -16.27 5.21 -25.45
N ALA A 239 -16.49 6.23 -26.28
CA ALA A 239 -16.61 7.62 -25.87
C ALA A 239 -17.54 8.37 -26.85
N ASP A 240 -18.05 9.53 -26.45
CA ASP A 240 -18.83 10.40 -27.31
C ASP A 240 -18.34 11.86 -27.13
N PRO A 241 -17.66 12.45 -28.16
CA PRO A 241 -17.24 11.82 -29.42
C PRO A 241 -16.10 10.81 -29.24
N LEU A 242 -15.96 9.88 -30.20
CA LEU A 242 -14.78 9.02 -30.26
C LEU A 242 -13.52 9.85 -30.61
N PRO A 243 -12.37 9.55 -29.98
CA PRO A 243 -11.10 10.18 -30.34
C PRO A 243 -10.62 9.71 -31.72
N ALA A 244 -9.75 10.47 -32.36
CA ALA A 244 -9.11 10.11 -33.61
C ALA A 244 -7.90 9.18 -33.38
N VAL A 245 -7.51 8.42 -34.41
CA VAL A 245 -6.24 7.69 -34.39
C VAL A 245 -5.08 8.68 -34.27
N GLY A 246 -4.18 8.42 -33.31
CA GLY A 246 -3.06 9.28 -32.96
C GLY A 246 -3.32 10.20 -31.75
N ASP A 247 -4.57 10.34 -31.32
CA ASP A 247 -4.88 11.09 -30.10
C ASP A 247 -4.30 10.42 -28.87
N ARG A 248 -3.99 11.25 -27.86
CA ARG A 248 -3.49 10.79 -26.55
C ARG A 248 -4.62 10.69 -25.54
N VAL A 249 -4.65 9.58 -24.83
CA VAL A 249 -5.59 9.35 -23.73
C VAL A 249 -4.85 9.08 -22.43
N ARG A 250 -5.39 9.61 -21.33
CA ARG A 250 -4.91 9.32 -19.97
C ARG A 250 -5.68 8.15 -19.39
N VAL A 251 -4.99 7.07 -19.15
CA VAL A 251 -5.56 5.85 -18.58
C VAL A 251 -5.19 5.76 -17.12
N VAL A 252 -6.17 5.90 -16.23
CA VAL A 252 -5.99 5.81 -14.79
C VAL A 252 -6.09 4.35 -14.39
N PRO A 253 -5.03 3.72 -13.83
CA PRO A 253 -5.09 2.32 -13.45
C PRO A 253 -6.14 2.06 -12.37
N SER A 254 -6.67 0.85 -12.31
CA SER A 254 -7.58 0.45 -11.23
C SER A 254 -6.85 0.17 -9.92
N HIS A 255 -5.56 -0.16 -9.98
CA HIS A 255 -4.69 -0.38 -8.83
C HIS A 255 -3.29 0.15 -9.12
N ILE A 256 -2.82 1.09 -8.31
CA ILE A 256 -1.55 1.76 -8.59
C ILE A 256 -0.33 0.90 -8.26
N ASP A 257 -0.36 0.10 -7.20
CA ASP A 257 0.81 -0.65 -6.72
C ASP A 257 1.40 -1.56 -7.80
N PRO A 258 0.63 -2.52 -8.39
CA PRO A 258 1.16 -3.33 -9.48
C PRO A 258 1.47 -2.50 -10.73
N THR A 259 0.69 -1.44 -11.02
CA THR A 259 0.97 -0.56 -12.16
C THR A 259 2.35 0.06 -12.05
N VAL A 260 2.68 0.65 -10.90
CA VAL A 260 4.00 1.26 -10.67
C VAL A 260 5.11 0.21 -10.81
N ALA A 261 4.89 -1.02 -10.31
CA ALA A 261 5.87 -2.10 -10.39
C ALA A 261 6.15 -2.57 -11.83
N TYR A 262 5.23 -2.40 -12.79
CA TYR A 262 5.43 -2.74 -14.20
C TYR A 262 6.35 -1.76 -14.94
N HIS A 263 6.49 -0.52 -14.43
CA HIS A 263 7.25 0.53 -15.08
C HIS A 263 8.61 0.75 -14.42
N ASP A 264 9.63 1.13 -15.19
CA ASP A 264 10.98 1.42 -14.69
C ASP A 264 11.17 2.90 -14.33
N ARG A 265 10.25 3.78 -14.76
CA ARG A 265 10.30 5.23 -14.53
C ARG A 265 8.93 5.86 -14.51
N ILE A 266 8.84 7.02 -13.86
CA ILE A 266 7.67 7.90 -13.84
C ILE A 266 8.09 9.26 -14.42
N HIS A 267 7.37 9.75 -15.42
CA HIS A 267 7.55 11.10 -15.96
C HIS A 267 6.75 12.09 -15.12
N LEU A 268 7.41 13.10 -14.59
CA LEU A 268 6.75 14.21 -13.91
C LEU A 268 6.30 15.21 -14.94
N VAL A 269 5.00 15.48 -14.97
CA VAL A 269 4.39 16.37 -15.96
C VAL A 269 3.80 17.58 -15.25
N GLN A 270 4.06 18.76 -15.80
CA GLN A 270 3.40 20.00 -15.44
C GLN A 270 2.78 20.58 -16.71
N GLU A 271 1.46 20.75 -16.72
CA GLU A 271 0.71 21.01 -17.94
C GLU A 271 1.02 19.95 -19.02
N ASP A 272 1.59 20.33 -20.15
CA ASP A 272 1.96 19.43 -21.26
C ASP A 272 3.48 19.18 -21.35
N HIS A 273 4.26 19.57 -20.32
CA HIS A 273 5.71 19.45 -20.33
C HIS A 273 6.22 18.44 -19.31
N VAL A 274 7.13 17.58 -19.74
CA VAL A 274 7.90 16.71 -18.82
C VAL A 274 8.94 17.57 -18.11
N VAL A 275 8.77 17.75 -16.80
CA VAL A 275 9.65 18.57 -15.94
C VAL A 275 10.66 17.73 -15.18
N GLY A 276 10.55 16.42 -15.25
CA GLY A 276 11.48 15.50 -14.60
C GLY A 276 11.13 14.04 -14.86
N VAL A 277 12.05 13.15 -14.50
CA VAL A 277 11.85 11.71 -14.56
C VAL A 277 12.36 11.11 -13.26
N TRP A 278 11.54 10.29 -12.63
CA TRP A 278 11.95 9.49 -11.47
C TRP A 278 12.11 8.03 -11.88
N PRO A 279 13.17 7.36 -11.45
CA PRO A 279 13.20 5.91 -11.51
C PRO A 279 12.12 5.33 -10.57
N VAL A 280 11.60 4.17 -10.92
CA VAL A 280 10.83 3.35 -9.99
C VAL A 280 11.85 2.51 -9.21
N ASP A 281 12.25 3.06 -8.06
CA ASP A 281 13.19 2.41 -7.18
C ASP A 281 12.58 1.12 -6.59
N LEU A 282 13.41 0.12 -6.33
CA LEU A 282 13.06 -1.08 -5.57
C LEU A 282 11.97 -1.96 -6.20
N ARG A 283 11.63 -1.76 -7.48
CA ARG A 283 10.68 -2.64 -8.18
C ARG A 283 11.25 -4.04 -8.35
N GLY A 284 10.38 -5.00 -8.42
CA GLY A 284 10.73 -6.43 -8.54
C GLY A 284 11.04 -7.05 -7.16
N TRP A 285 11.22 -8.35 -7.19
CA TRP A 285 11.51 -9.19 -6.02
C TRP A 285 13.01 -9.47 -5.88
#